data_d2369490d9ab9e55f895f70ee728110c
#
_entry.id   d2369490d9ab9e55f895f70ee728110c
#
_cell.length_a   1.000
_cell.length_b   1.000
_cell.length_c   1.000
_cell.angle_alpha   90.00
_cell.angle_beta   90.00
_cell.angle_gamma   90.00
#
_symmetry.space_group_name_H-M   'P 1'
#
loop_
_entity.id
_entity.type
_entity.pdbx_description
1 polymer ?
#
loop_
_entity_poly.entity_id
_entity_poly.type
_entity_poly.pdbx_seq_one_letter_code
_entity_poly.pdbx_strand_id
1 'polypeptide(L)'
;LTSWEVVTIGGQDSEGNDATNELSYVLLELADELRMRQPNFHVRIHENTPKAFYDEVIRINFGAGSAPAMYNDETIIESMMNVGYSLEDARNYVAIGCVEPTAPGKSLASTDAGMYNMPLAVEMALNEGKQFHSSKQRGAKTPPVSEMRSMDDFVAAYDTQVKHQLGKLRRDLEAIERFHAEHHLTPLTSSMVEGCVEQGVCSTSGGAIYNFSGIQGCGMAVVADSLGAIESAVFED
;
A
#
# COMPACT_ATOMS: atom_id res chain seq x y z
N LEU A 1 23.92 -5.65 5.71
CA LEU A 1 22.69 -5.06 6.26
C LEU A 1 22.06 -4.24 5.15
N THR A 2 20.96 -4.72 4.60
CA THR A 2 20.13 -3.92 3.70
C THR A 2 19.30 -2.99 4.57
N SER A 3 19.60 -1.70 4.57
CA SER A 3 18.70 -0.69 5.12
C SER A 3 17.56 -0.47 4.12
N TRP A 4 16.35 -0.28 4.62
CA TRP A 4 15.18 0.11 3.83
C TRP A 4 14.98 1.62 3.88
N GLU A 5 16.08 2.35 3.61
CA GLU A 5 16.05 3.80 3.60
C GLU A 5 15.30 4.30 2.38
N VAL A 6 14.52 5.35 2.58
CA VAL A 6 13.75 6.01 1.53
C VAL A 6 13.97 7.50 1.57
N VAL A 7 13.91 8.15 0.43
CA VAL A 7 13.92 9.60 0.28
C VAL A 7 12.69 9.99 -0.54
N THR A 8 11.81 10.79 0.05
CA THR A 8 10.61 11.31 -0.62
C THR A 8 10.84 12.77 -1.00
N ILE A 9 10.64 13.11 -2.26
CA ILE A 9 10.82 14.47 -2.82
C ILE A 9 9.60 14.92 -3.63
N GLY A 10 9.45 16.21 -3.85
CA GLY A 10 8.29 16.80 -4.52
C GLY A 10 7.05 16.80 -3.63
N GLY A 11 5.89 16.80 -4.27
CA GLY A 11 4.59 16.79 -3.59
C GLY A 11 4.11 18.15 -3.13
N GLN A 12 3.19 18.15 -2.19
CA GLN A 12 2.57 19.37 -1.64
C GLN A 12 3.06 19.63 -0.22
N ASP A 13 3.11 20.92 0.16
CA ASP A 13 3.23 21.35 1.55
C ASP A 13 1.87 21.25 2.28
N SER A 14 1.81 21.63 3.56
CA SER A 14 0.59 21.58 4.37
C SER A 14 -0.54 22.48 3.82
N GLU A 15 -0.20 23.53 3.08
CA GLU A 15 -1.15 24.48 2.49
C GLU A 15 -1.62 24.04 1.08
N GLY A 16 -0.96 23.05 0.49
CA GLY A 16 -1.26 22.53 -0.86
C GLY A 16 -0.46 23.19 -1.98
N ASN A 17 0.58 23.94 -1.63
CA ASN A 17 1.49 24.48 -2.63
C ASN A 17 2.52 23.43 -3.03
N ASP A 18 3.10 23.60 -4.23
CA ASP A 18 4.19 22.74 -4.67
C ASP A 18 5.42 22.84 -3.74
N ALA A 19 5.92 21.71 -3.29
CA ALA A 19 7.08 21.60 -2.40
C ALA A 19 8.37 21.26 -3.15
N THR A 20 8.35 21.19 -4.49
CA THR A 20 9.54 20.98 -5.30
C THR A 20 10.52 22.14 -5.11
N ASN A 21 11.78 21.84 -4.84
CA ASN A 21 12.83 22.83 -4.60
C ASN A 21 14.16 22.40 -5.21
N GLU A 22 15.20 23.22 -5.09
CA GLU A 22 16.53 22.93 -5.66
C GLU A 22 17.10 21.59 -5.16
N LEU A 23 16.87 21.23 -3.88
CA LEU A 23 17.32 19.96 -3.34
C LEU A 23 16.63 18.77 -4.00
N SER A 24 15.36 18.93 -4.40
CA SER A 24 14.63 17.88 -5.13
C SER A 24 15.32 17.53 -6.46
N TYR A 25 15.81 18.54 -7.19
CA TYR A 25 16.55 18.33 -8.43
C TYR A 25 17.92 17.68 -8.19
N VAL A 26 18.66 18.16 -7.19
CA VAL A 26 19.97 17.59 -6.83
C VAL A 26 19.85 16.12 -6.43
N LEU A 27 18.86 15.78 -5.62
CA LEU A 27 18.63 14.39 -5.22
C LEU A 27 18.20 13.49 -6.37
N LEU A 28 17.40 14.04 -7.30
CA LEU A 28 16.98 13.32 -8.51
C LEU A 28 18.17 13.06 -9.45
N GLU A 29 19.04 14.06 -9.65
CA GLU A 29 20.29 13.92 -10.44
C GLU A 29 21.22 12.88 -9.82
N LEU A 30 21.41 12.90 -8.49
CA LEU A 30 22.21 11.90 -7.79
C LEU A 30 21.64 10.49 -7.94
N ALA A 31 20.32 10.34 -7.91
CA ALA A 31 19.67 9.05 -8.12
C ALA A 31 19.97 8.48 -9.52
N ASP A 32 19.95 9.34 -10.57
CA ASP A 32 20.30 8.94 -11.94
C ASP A 32 21.79 8.60 -12.09
N GLU A 33 22.67 9.42 -11.51
CA GLU A 33 24.11 9.23 -11.63
C GLU A 33 24.60 7.98 -10.90
N LEU A 34 24.18 7.81 -9.65
CA LEU A 34 24.66 6.73 -8.79
C LEU A 34 23.96 5.39 -9.05
N ARG A 35 22.72 5.40 -9.52
CA ARG A 35 21.90 4.21 -9.80
C ARG A 35 21.92 3.18 -8.67
N MET A 36 21.93 3.66 -7.44
CA MET A 36 21.92 2.81 -6.25
C MET A 36 20.55 2.23 -6.00
N ARG A 37 20.50 1.02 -5.45
CA ARG A 37 19.23 0.41 -5.03
C ARG A 37 18.67 1.02 -3.75
N GLN A 38 19.51 1.64 -2.95
CA GLN A 38 19.19 2.27 -1.68
C GLN A 38 19.99 3.59 -1.54
N PRO A 39 19.36 4.65 -1.01
CA PRO A 39 17.93 4.73 -0.62
C PRO A 39 16.98 4.63 -1.81
N ASN A 40 15.75 4.12 -1.60
CA ASN A 40 14.69 4.22 -2.60
C ASN A 40 14.29 5.69 -2.76
N PHE A 41 14.23 6.16 -4.00
CA PHE A 41 13.72 7.50 -4.30
C PHE A 41 12.24 7.42 -4.65
N HIS A 42 11.43 8.17 -3.92
CA HIS A 42 10.00 8.32 -4.11
C HIS A 42 9.71 9.76 -4.51
N VAL A 43 9.06 9.94 -5.64
CA VAL A 43 8.68 11.26 -6.16
C VAL A 43 7.18 11.43 -6.07
N ARG A 44 6.74 12.42 -5.33
CA ARG A 44 5.34 12.82 -5.23
C ARG A 44 5.02 13.80 -6.34
N ILE A 45 3.96 13.52 -7.08
CA ILE A 45 3.50 14.29 -8.24
C ILE A 45 2.07 14.75 -7.97
N HIS A 46 1.77 16.02 -8.31
CA HIS A 46 0.45 16.62 -8.22
C HIS A 46 0.20 17.56 -9.43
N GLU A 47 -1.02 18.06 -9.56
CA GLU A 47 -1.43 18.87 -10.73
C GLU A 47 -0.55 20.10 -10.97
N ASN A 48 0.01 20.70 -9.90
CA ASN A 48 0.86 21.88 -9.98
C ASN A 48 2.36 21.56 -9.95
N THR A 49 2.76 20.30 -10.06
CA THR A 49 4.18 19.92 -10.15
C THR A 49 4.84 20.61 -11.34
N PRO A 50 5.99 21.29 -11.15
CA PRO A 50 6.68 21.96 -12.25
C PRO A 50 6.98 21.00 -13.39
N LYS A 51 6.58 21.39 -14.61
CA LYS A 51 6.77 20.55 -15.79
C LYS A 51 8.22 20.10 -15.98
N ALA A 52 9.18 20.98 -15.71
CA ALA A 52 10.60 20.66 -15.82
C ALA A 52 11.01 19.53 -14.84
N PHE A 53 10.47 19.53 -13.63
CA PHE A 53 10.72 18.46 -12.64
C PHE A 53 10.07 17.16 -13.10
N TYR A 54 8.81 17.22 -13.52
CA TYR A 54 8.08 16.05 -14.02
C TYR A 54 8.78 15.40 -15.24
N ASP A 55 9.20 16.22 -16.23
CA ASP A 55 9.90 15.72 -17.41
C ASP A 55 11.22 15.01 -17.03
N GLU A 56 11.95 15.56 -16.05
CA GLU A 56 13.19 14.97 -15.57
C GLU A 56 12.96 13.64 -14.82
N VAL A 57 11.93 13.58 -13.98
CA VAL A 57 11.52 12.32 -13.30
C VAL A 57 11.20 11.24 -14.33
N ILE A 58 10.43 11.56 -15.37
CA ILE A 58 10.08 10.63 -16.45
C ILE A 58 11.34 10.18 -17.21
N ARG A 59 12.23 11.10 -17.57
CA ARG A 59 13.49 10.80 -18.26
C ARG A 59 14.31 9.77 -17.49
N ILE A 60 14.47 9.99 -16.19
CA ILE A 60 15.27 9.11 -15.31
C ILE A 60 14.59 7.77 -15.13
N ASN A 61 13.28 7.76 -14.89
CA ASN A 61 12.51 6.53 -14.71
C ASN A 61 12.60 5.60 -15.93
N PHE A 62 12.46 6.15 -17.13
CA PHE A 62 12.65 5.39 -18.37
C PHE A 62 14.08 4.87 -18.54
N GLY A 63 15.08 5.66 -18.17
CA GLY A 63 16.50 5.28 -18.26
C GLY A 63 16.93 4.22 -17.24
N ALA A 64 16.37 4.28 -16.04
CA ALA A 64 16.71 3.39 -14.93
C ALA A 64 15.81 2.14 -14.85
N GLY A 65 14.66 2.15 -15.52
CA GLY A 65 13.76 1.00 -15.64
C GLY A 65 12.80 0.78 -14.47
N SER A 66 12.82 1.58 -13.39
CA SER A 66 11.85 1.48 -12.28
C SER A 66 12.02 2.52 -11.16
N ALA A 67 13.07 3.32 -11.19
CA ALA A 67 13.33 4.35 -10.18
C ALA A 67 13.47 5.72 -10.85
N PRO A 68 13.02 6.80 -10.21
CA PRO A 68 12.29 6.85 -8.94
C PRO A 68 10.84 6.32 -9.06
N ALA A 69 10.29 5.81 -7.96
CA ALA A 69 8.87 5.46 -7.91
C ALA A 69 8.02 6.74 -7.83
N MET A 70 6.93 6.80 -8.60
CA MET A 70 6.05 7.98 -8.68
C MET A 70 4.75 7.75 -7.92
N TYR A 71 4.32 8.76 -7.17
CA TYR A 71 3.12 8.75 -6.32
C TYR A 71 2.22 9.92 -6.70
N ASN A 72 0.95 9.65 -6.96
CA ASN A 72 -0.05 10.65 -7.27
C ASN A 72 -0.65 11.21 -5.98
N ASP A 73 -0.36 12.47 -5.68
CA ASP A 73 -0.80 13.13 -4.44
C ASP A 73 -2.34 13.22 -4.34
N GLU A 74 -3.03 13.54 -5.43
CA GLU A 74 -4.49 13.67 -5.41
C GLU A 74 -5.16 12.38 -4.92
N THR A 75 -4.73 11.24 -5.48
CA THR A 75 -5.28 9.93 -5.11
C THR A 75 -4.87 9.50 -3.70
N ILE A 76 -3.60 9.70 -3.33
CA ILE A 76 -3.08 9.24 -2.04
C ILE A 76 -3.61 10.09 -0.91
N ILE A 77 -3.63 11.42 -1.04
CA ILE A 77 -4.16 12.34 -0.02
C ILE A 77 -5.64 12.04 0.23
N GLU A 78 -6.45 11.88 -0.82
CA GLU A 78 -7.85 11.50 -0.69
C GLU A 78 -8.02 10.16 0.01
N SER A 79 -7.22 9.15 -0.36
CA SER A 79 -7.26 7.82 0.25
C SER A 79 -6.89 7.85 1.73
N MET A 80 -5.87 8.63 2.11
CA MET A 80 -5.47 8.79 3.50
C MET A 80 -6.56 9.50 4.32
N MET A 81 -7.18 10.55 3.77
CA MET A 81 -8.31 11.23 4.45
C MET A 81 -9.49 10.28 4.65
N ASN A 82 -9.79 9.43 3.67
CA ASN A 82 -10.88 8.46 3.76
C ASN A 82 -10.69 7.42 4.86
N VAL A 83 -9.46 7.13 5.27
CA VAL A 83 -9.16 6.25 6.41
C VAL A 83 -8.95 7.01 7.72
N GLY A 84 -9.03 8.34 7.74
CA GLY A 84 -9.08 9.14 8.95
C GLY A 84 -7.86 10.01 9.24
N TYR A 85 -6.92 10.18 8.31
CA TYR A 85 -5.89 11.21 8.44
C TYR A 85 -6.48 12.62 8.29
N SER A 86 -5.91 13.60 8.99
CA SER A 86 -6.21 15.00 8.71
C SER A 86 -5.69 15.39 7.31
N LEU A 87 -6.26 16.43 6.70
CA LEU A 87 -5.77 16.94 5.41
C LEU A 87 -4.28 17.38 5.50
N GLU A 88 -3.92 18.03 6.58
CA GLU A 88 -2.54 18.49 6.85
C GLU A 88 -1.57 17.30 6.88
N ASP A 89 -1.88 16.26 7.65
CA ASP A 89 -1.05 15.07 7.78
C ASP A 89 -1.05 14.22 6.50
N ALA A 90 -2.18 14.15 5.80
CA ALA A 90 -2.26 13.50 4.51
C ALA A 90 -1.42 14.21 3.44
N ARG A 91 -1.38 15.56 3.42
CA ARG A 91 -0.49 16.33 2.54
C ARG A 91 0.99 16.16 2.87
N ASN A 92 1.30 15.93 4.14
CA ASN A 92 2.68 15.70 4.61
C ASN A 92 3.10 14.23 4.58
N TYR A 93 2.44 13.37 3.83
CA TYR A 93 2.79 11.96 3.79
C TYR A 93 4.17 11.71 3.19
N VAL A 94 4.79 10.65 3.64
CA VAL A 94 5.93 10.01 3.01
C VAL A 94 5.57 8.57 2.65
N ALA A 95 6.17 8.03 1.60
CA ALA A 95 6.08 6.60 1.35
C ALA A 95 7.23 5.90 2.09
N ILE A 96 6.91 4.87 2.88
CA ILE A 96 7.88 4.06 3.62
C ILE A 96 8.17 2.79 2.81
N GLY A 97 9.35 2.25 2.95
CA GLY A 97 9.74 0.98 2.32
C GLY A 97 9.62 1.02 0.81
N CYS A 98 8.55 0.44 0.29
CA CYS A 98 8.31 0.35 -1.15
C CYS A 98 7.23 1.33 -1.63
N VAL A 99 6.03 1.30 -1.00
CA VAL A 99 4.83 1.98 -1.51
C VAL A 99 3.87 2.47 -0.42
N GLU A 100 4.23 2.43 0.84
CA GLU A 100 3.33 2.57 1.98
C GLU A 100 3.23 4.04 2.45
N PRO A 101 2.17 4.81 2.07
CA PRO A 101 2.02 6.18 2.53
C PRO A 101 1.68 6.25 4.02
N THR A 102 2.34 7.15 4.74
CA THR A 102 2.14 7.37 6.18
C THR A 102 2.44 8.81 6.59
N ALA A 103 1.92 9.23 7.74
CA ALA A 103 2.26 10.52 8.34
C ALA A 103 3.54 10.38 9.19
N PRO A 104 4.67 11.01 8.78
CA PRO A 104 5.95 10.89 9.49
C PRO A 104 5.85 11.44 10.91
N GLY A 105 6.42 10.70 11.86
CA GLY A 105 6.44 11.09 13.27
C GLY A 105 5.10 11.00 14.01
N LYS A 106 3.99 10.68 13.33
CA LYS A 106 2.65 10.59 13.91
C LYS A 106 2.02 9.19 13.79
N SER A 107 2.63 8.31 13.05
CA SER A 107 2.10 6.96 12.79
C SER A 107 2.93 5.89 13.48
N LEU A 108 2.26 4.81 13.92
CA LEU A 108 2.94 3.55 14.31
C LEU A 108 3.79 2.99 13.16
N ALA A 109 3.44 3.31 11.92
CA ALA A 109 4.12 2.86 10.71
C ALA A 109 4.13 1.33 10.51
N SER A 110 3.11 0.62 11.02
CA SER A 110 2.88 -0.80 10.71
C SER A 110 2.23 -0.95 9.32
N THR A 111 2.90 -0.40 8.31
CA THR A 111 2.35 -0.21 6.97
C THR A 111 2.50 -1.44 6.06
N ASP A 112 3.26 -2.44 6.48
CA ASP A 112 3.45 -3.74 5.82
C ASP A 112 3.20 -4.89 6.82
N ALA A 113 2.09 -4.81 7.53
CA ALA A 113 1.73 -5.79 8.55
C ALA A 113 1.34 -7.15 7.99
N GLY A 114 0.91 -7.20 6.72
CA GLY A 114 0.56 -8.44 6.05
C GLY A 114 0.46 -8.31 4.54
N MET A 115 0.66 -9.42 3.84
CA MET A 115 0.51 -9.52 2.39
C MET A 115 -0.75 -10.31 2.03
N TYR A 116 -1.54 -9.77 1.12
CA TYR A 116 -2.73 -10.41 0.59
C TYR A 116 -2.52 -10.80 -0.88
N ASN A 117 -2.54 -12.09 -1.17
CA ASN A 117 -2.45 -12.62 -2.54
C ASN A 117 -3.82 -12.52 -3.22
N MET A 118 -4.03 -11.46 -3.99
CA MET A 118 -5.30 -11.19 -4.68
C MET A 118 -5.65 -12.26 -5.74
N PRO A 119 -4.72 -12.78 -6.58
CA PRO A 119 -4.98 -13.87 -7.50
C PRO A 119 -5.52 -15.14 -6.85
N LEU A 120 -5.17 -15.42 -5.60
CA LEU A 120 -5.69 -16.58 -4.88
C LEU A 120 -7.22 -16.51 -4.71
N ALA A 121 -7.80 -15.32 -4.61
CA ALA A 121 -9.25 -15.17 -4.55
C ALA A 121 -9.91 -15.50 -5.90
N VAL A 122 -9.25 -15.22 -7.04
CA VAL A 122 -9.70 -15.65 -8.37
C VAL A 122 -9.71 -17.17 -8.47
N GLU A 123 -8.58 -17.82 -8.09
CA GLU A 123 -8.48 -19.29 -8.05
C GLU A 123 -9.60 -19.91 -7.23
N MET A 124 -9.86 -19.35 -6.03
CA MET A 124 -10.91 -19.87 -5.16
C MET A 124 -12.32 -19.58 -5.67
N ALA A 125 -12.56 -18.48 -6.38
CA ALA A 125 -13.84 -18.19 -7.01
C ALA A 125 -14.12 -19.18 -8.16
N LEU A 126 -13.10 -19.52 -8.94
CA LEU A 126 -13.19 -20.54 -10.01
C LEU A 126 -13.44 -21.95 -9.46
N ASN A 127 -13.01 -22.24 -8.25
CA ASN A 127 -13.01 -23.59 -7.69
C ASN A 127 -13.82 -23.71 -6.38
N GLU A 128 -14.93 -23.00 -6.26
CA GLU A 128 -15.89 -23.10 -5.15
C GLU A 128 -15.26 -22.89 -3.76
N GLY A 129 -14.20 -22.09 -3.66
CA GLY A 129 -13.43 -21.85 -2.44
C GLY A 129 -12.37 -22.88 -2.10
N LYS A 130 -12.05 -23.78 -3.03
CA LYS A 130 -10.98 -24.79 -2.89
C LYS A 130 -9.73 -24.33 -3.63
N GLN A 131 -8.58 -24.77 -3.15
CA GLN A 131 -7.30 -24.62 -3.88
C GLN A 131 -7.17 -25.69 -4.96
N PHE A 132 -6.66 -25.36 -6.15
CA PHE A 132 -6.45 -26.30 -7.23
C PHE A 132 -5.51 -27.46 -6.83
N HIS A 133 -4.44 -27.16 -6.12
CA HIS A 133 -3.42 -28.16 -5.76
C HIS A 133 -3.83 -29.13 -4.65
N SER A 134 -4.74 -28.74 -3.78
CA SER A 134 -5.03 -29.52 -2.56
C SER A 134 -6.47 -29.99 -2.46
N SER A 135 -7.37 -29.49 -3.27
CA SER A 135 -8.82 -29.69 -3.20
C SER A 135 -9.43 -29.41 -1.81
N LYS A 136 -8.64 -28.77 -0.91
CA LYS A 136 -9.09 -28.40 0.44
C LYS A 136 -9.92 -27.14 0.38
N GLN A 137 -11.01 -27.12 1.12
CA GLN A 137 -11.80 -25.92 1.34
C GLN A 137 -10.99 -24.93 2.19
N ARG A 138 -10.50 -23.87 1.57
CA ARG A 138 -9.71 -22.81 2.19
C ARG A 138 -10.44 -21.46 2.19
N GLY A 139 -11.22 -21.22 1.15
CA GLY A 139 -12.09 -20.06 0.99
C GLY A 139 -13.52 -20.29 1.44
N ALA A 140 -14.38 -19.31 1.24
CA ALA A 140 -15.82 -19.46 1.38
C ALA A 140 -16.38 -20.41 0.30
N LYS A 141 -17.49 -21.06 0.55
CA LYS A 141 -18.20 -21.79 -0.50
C LYS A 141 -18.88 -20.76 -1.43
N THR A 142 -18.62 -20.88 -2.71
CA THR A 142 -19.27 -20.10 -3.78
C THR A 142 -19.89 -21.06 -4.78
N PRO A 143 -20.87 -20.63 -5.59
CA PRO A 143 -21.42 -21.44 -6.67
C PRO A 143 -20.32 -21.88 -7.64
N PRO A 144 -20.46 -23.01 -8.31
CA PRO A 144 -19.59 -23.39 -9.41
C PRO A 144 -19.76 -22.44 -10.60
N VAL A 145 -18.71 -22.22 -11.39
CA VAL A 145 -18.75 -21.31 -12.55
C VAL A 145 -19.84 -21.71 -13.55
N SER A 146 -20.13 -23.01 -13.70
CA SER A 146 -21.19 -23.53 -14.57
C SER A 146 -22.60 -23.07 -14.19
N GLU A 147 -22.83 -22.57 -13.01
CA GLU A 147 -24.09 -21.98 -12.53
C GLU A 147 -24.14 -20.46 -12.64
N MET A 148 -23.00 -19.81 -12.90
CA MET A 148 -22.91 -18.36 -13.07
C MET A 148 -23.41 -17.97 -14.47
N ARG A 149 -24.17 -16.88 -14.55
CA ARG A 149 -24.83 -16.44 -15.80
C ARG A 149 -24.24 -15.16 -16.36
N SER A 150 -23.40 -14.48 -15.60
CA SER A 150 -22.81 -13.20 -15.97
C SER A 150 -21.46 -13.01 -15.29
N MET A 151 -20.68 -12.06 -15.80
CA MET A 151 -19.46 -11.61 -15.15
C MET A 151 -19.72 -11.04 -13.73
N ASP A 152 -20.88 -10.42 -13.51
CA ASP A 152 -21.28 -9.90 -12.19
C ASP A 152 -21.42 -11.04 -11.15
N ASP A 153 -21.94 -12.21 -11.55
CA ASP A 153 -22.01 -13.38 -10.66
C ASP A 153 -20.61 -13.85 -10.26
N PHE A 154 -19.67 -13.83 -11.21
CA PHE A 154 -18.27 -14.17 -10.92
C PHE A 154 -17.60 -13.15 -10.02
N VAL A 155 -17.79 -11.86 -10.27
CA VAL A 155 -17.27 -10.77 -9.43
C VAL A 155 -17.82 -10.86 -8.00
N ALA A 156 -19.10 -11.21 -7.84
CA ALA A 156 -19.70 -11.43 -6.51
C ALA A 156 -19.07 -12.64 -5.79
N ALA A 157 -18.75 -13.72 -6.52
CA ALA A 157 -18.04 -14.86 -5.97
C ALA A 157 -16.60 -14.48 -5.58
N TYR A 158 -15.88 -13.74 -6.42
CA TYR A 158 -14.56 -13.19 -6.13
C TYR A 158 -14.58 -12.30 -4.87
N ASP A 159 -15.49 -11.35 -4.78
CA ASP A 159 -15.66 -10.48 -3.60
C ASP A 159 -15.91 -11.29 -2.30
N THR A 160 -16.71 -12.35 -2.40
CA THR A 160 -16.93 -13.29 -1.29
C THR A 160 -15.64 -13.95 -0.83
N GLN A 161 -14.76 -14.36 -1.76
CA GLN A 161 -13.46 -14.93 -1.42
C GLN A 161 -12.52 -13.89 -0.80
N VAL A 162 -12.48 -12.66 -1.37
CA VAL A 162 -11.70 -11.55 -0.82
C VAL A 162 -12.10 -11.26 0.62
N LYS A 163 -13.40 -11.06 0.89
CA LYS A 163 -13.91 -10.81 2.25
C LYS A 163 -13.57 -11.92 3.24
N HIS A 164 -13.67 -13.18 2.79
CA HIS A 164 -13.34 -14.33 3.62
C HIS A 164 -11.85 -14.36 4.00
N GLN A 165 -10.97 -14.14 3.03
CA GLN A 165 -9.51 -14.19 3.22
C GLN A 165 -9.03 -13.00 4.06
N LEU A 166 -9.48 -11.78 3.75
CA LEU A 166 -9.16 -10.58 4.52
C LEU A 166 -9.68 -10.70 5.97
N GLY A 167 -10.86 -11.30 6.17
CA GLY A 167 -11.38 -11.57 7.51
C GLY A 167 -10.51 -12.53 8.33
N LYS A 168 -9.81 -13.48 7.70
CA LYS A 168 -8.81 -14.32 8.37
C LYS A 168 -7.55 -13.54 8.70
N LEU A 169 -6.99 -12.85 7.70
CA LEU A 169 -5.77 -12.06 7.87
C LEU A 169 -5.94 -11.01 8.97
N ARG A 170 -7.09 -10.33 9.01
CA ARG A 170 -7.40 -9.37 10.08
C ARG A 170 -7.32 -10.00 11.48
N ARG A 171 -7.91 -11.19 11.68
CA ARG A 171 -7.86 -11.87 12.98
C ARG A 171 -6.44 -12.27 13.39
N ASP A 172 -5.63 -12.69 12.41
CA ASP A 172 -4.23 -13.04 12.64
C ASP A 172 -3.42 -11.79 13.03
N LEU A 173 -3.62 -10.66 12.33
CA LEU A 173 -3.00 -9.39 12.66
C LEU A 173 -3.43 -8.86 14.04
N GLU A 174 -4.71 -8.90 14.37
CA GLU A 174 -5.23 -8.52 15.69
C GLU A 174 -4.58 -9.35 16.83
N ALA A 175 -4.26 -10.62 16.57
CA ALA A 175 -3.56 -11.45 17.56
C ALA A 175 -2.09 -11.04 17.70
N ILE A 176 -1.41 -10.72 16.59
CA ILE A 176 -0.02 -10.24 16.57
C ILE A 176 0.08 -8.87 17.28
N GLU A 177 -0.83 -7.96 16.99
CA GLU A 177 -0.87 -6.63 17.60
C GLU A 177 -1.06 -6.71 19.12
N ARG A 178 -1.97 -7.54 19.58
CA ARG A 178 -2.13 -7.79 21.03
C ARG A 178 -0.85 -8.33 21.67
N PHE A 179 -0.20 -9.28 21.01
CA PHE A 179 1.08 -9.81 21.49
C PHE A 179 2.17 -8.71 21.56
N HIS A 180 2.26 -7.87 20.55
CA HIS A 180 3.22 -6.76 20.54
C HIS A 180 2.90 -5.74 21.64
N ALA A 181 1.64 -5.40 21.84
CA ALA A 181 1.21 -4.48 22.89
C ALA A 181 1.57 -4.97 24.32
N GLU A 182 1.56 -6.27 24.52
CA GLU A 182 1.85 -6.88 25.83
C GLU A 182 3.34 -7.23 26.03
N HIS A 183 4.02 -7.67 24.98
CA HIS A 183 5.33 -8.33 25.09
C HIS A 183 6.45 -7.68 24.28
N HIS A 184 6.12 -6.75 23.35
CA HIS A 184 7.11 -6.13 22.46
C HIS A 184 7.01 -4.61 22.47
N LEU A 185 7.33 -4.02 23.63
CA LEU A 185 7.32 -2.57 23.77
C LEU A 185 8.56 -1.96 23.11
N THR A 186 8.39 -0.81 22.47
CA THR A 186 9.44 -0.07 21.75
C THR A 186 9.58 1.36 22.31
N PRO A 187 10.10 1.55 23.55
CA PRO A 187 10.10 2.84 24.22
C PRO A 187 10.95 3.89 23.49
N LEU A 188 12.08 3.52 22.90
CA LEU A 188 12.92 4.45 22.13
C LEU A 188 12.18 4.96 20.88
N THR A 189 11.57 4.08 20.10
CA THR A 189 10.75 4.48 18.94
C THR A 189 9.57 5.34 19.40
N SER A 190 8.90 4.92 20.45
CA SER A 190 7.74 5.65 20.99
C SER A 190 8.07 7.07 21.47
N SER A 191 9.29 7.30 21.94
CA SER A 191 9.74 8.66 22.33
C SER A 191 9.89 9.62 21.13
N MET A 192 9.91 9.10 19.90
CA MET A 192 10.02 9.87 18.66
C MET A 192 8.69 9.94 17.88
N VAL A 193 7.62 9.35 18.43
CA VAL A 193 6.29 9.33 17.80
C VAL A 193 5.33 10.16 18.63
N GLU A 194 4.73 11.15 18.00
CA GLU A 194 3.76 12.07 18.60
C GLU A 194 2.55 11.31 19.19
N GLY A 195 2.10 11.74 20.36
CA GLY A 195 1.04 11.12 21.13
C GLY A 195 1.52 10.09 22.15
N CYS A 196 2.64 9.41 21.89
CA CYS A 196 3.13 8.34 22.79
C CYS A 196 3.61 8.87 24.14
N VAL A 197 4.40 9.94 24.15
CA VAL A 197 4.94 10.54 25.38
C VAL A 197 3.83 11.22 26.18
N GLU A 198 2.97 11.97 25.51
CA GLU A 198 1.86 12.69 26.10
C GLU A 198 0.87 11.77 26.81
N GLN A 199 0.63 10.60 26.23
CA GLN A 199 -0.28 9.58 26.77
C GLN A 199 0.41 8.61 27.73
N GLY A 200 1.74 8.54 27.73
CA GLY A 200 2.49 7.50 28.46
C GLY A 200 2.24 6.09 27.92
N VAL A 201 1.92 5.97 26.62
CA VAL A 201 1.56 4.72 25.95
C VAL A 201 2.53 4.43 24.81
N CYS A 202 3.03 3.20 24.75
CA CYS A 202 3.93 2.77 23.69
C CYS A 202 3.23 2.78 22.32
N SER A 203 3.96 3.06 21.26
CA SER A 203 3.45 3.03 19.89
C SER A 203 2.83 1.68 19.52
N THR A 204 3.44 0.57 19.95
CA THR A 204 2.90 -0.79 19.77
C THR A 204 1.64 -1.09 20.60
N SER A 205 1.28 -0.20 21.51
CA SER A 205 0.08 -0.27 22.35
C SER A 205 -0.96 0.80 22.01
N GLY A 206 -0.82 1.46 20.87
CA GLY A 206 -1.78 2.45 20.39
C GLY A 206 -1.50 3.89 20.84
N GLY A 207 -0.26 4.21 21.26
CA GLY A 207 0.12 5.56 21.73
C GLY A 207 0.31 6.60 20.61
N ALA A 208 0.51 6.20 19.35
CA ALA A 208 0.66 7.10 18.22
C ALA A 208 -0.66 7.82 17.88
N ILE A 209 -0.58 8.96 17.19
CA ILE A 209 -1.78 9.65 16.66
C ILE A 209 -2.51 8.74 15.66
N TYR A 210 -1.78 8.05 14.78
CA TYR A 210 -2.33 7.11 13.80
C TYR A 210 -1.78 5.69 14.03
N ASN A 211 -2.69 4.74 14.24
CA ASN A 211 -2.36 3.36 14.60
C ASN A 211 -2.94 2.36 13.58
N PHE A 212 -2.72 2.62 12.29
CA PHE A 212 -3.21 1.77 11.22
C PHE A 212 -2.24 0.62 10.93
N SER A 213 -2.81 -0.55 10.60
CA SER A 213 -2.07 -1.71 10.09
C SER A 213 -2.33 -1.86 8.59
N GLY A 214 -1.29 -1.64 7.80
CA GLY A 214 -1.36 -1.75 6.34
C GLY A 214 -1.30 -3.18 5.86
N ILE A 215 -2.14 -3.52 4.88
CA ILE A 215 -2.12 -4.81 4.19
C ILE A 215 -1.79 -4.56 2.72
N GLN A 216 -0.74 -5.16 2.23
CA GLN A 216 -0.35 -5.06 0.83
C GLN A 216 -1.15 -6.03 -0.04
N GLY A 217 -1.89 -5.50 -1.02
CA GLY A 217 -2.57 -6.28 -2.05
C GLY A 217 -1.62 -6.62 -3.20
N CYS A 218 -1.21 -7.88 -3.31
CA CYS A 218 -0.27 -8.32 -4.33
C CYS A 218 -1.00 -8.96 -5.52
N GLY A 219 -0.57 -8.65 -6.75
CA GLY A 219 -1.03 -9.30 -7.97
C GLY A 219 -2.26 -8.68 -8.61
N MET A 220 -2.50 -7.38 -8.43
CA MET A 220 -3.65 -6.67 -9.01
C MET A 220 -3.70 -6.81 -10.55
N ALA A 221 -2.58 -6.65 -11.25
CA ALA A 221 -2.52 -6.81 -12.70
C ALA A 221 -2.93 -8.22 -13.14
N VAL A 222 -2.47 -9.25 -12.41
CA VAL A 222 -2.87 -10.65 -12.68
C VAL A 222 -4.37 -10.84 -12.46
N VAL A 223 -4.96 -10.19 -11.46
CA VAL A 223 -6.42 -10.24 -11.26
C VAL A 223 -7.14 -9.58 -12.44
N ALA A 224 -6.71 -8.39 -12.86
CA ALA A 224 -7.32 -7.68 -13.98
C ALA A 224 -7.28 -8.51 -15.27
N ASP A 225 -6.11 -9.07 -15.61
CA ASP A 225 -5.94 -9.95 -16.79
C ASP A 225 -6.79 -11.21 -16.67
N SER A 226 -6.88 -11.80 -15.47
CA SER A 226 -7.70 -12.99 -15.24
C SER A 226 -9.19 -12.70 -15.38
N LEU A 227 -9.68 -11.57 -14.88
CA LEU A 227 -11.07 -11.16 -15.03
C LEU A 227 -11.42 -10.93 -16.50
N GLY A 228 -10.57 -10.24 -17.28
CA GLY A 228 -10.77 -10.06 -18.71
C GLY A 228 -10.76 -11.38 -19.49
N ALA A 229 -9.85 -12.30 -19.14
CA ALA A 229 -9.81 -13.62 -19.75
C ALA A 229 -11.06 -14.48 -19.43
N ILE A 230 -11.57 -14.40 -18.20
CA ILE A 230 -12.79 -15.10 -17.78
C ILE A 230 -14.01 -14.51 -18.49
N GLU A 231 -14.11 -13.19 -18.58
CA GLU A 231 -15.19 -12.51 -19.31
C GLU A 231 -15.24 -13.00 -20.76
N SER A 232 -14.12 -12.90 -21.48
CA SER A 232 -14.04 -13.30 -22.87
C SER A 232 -14.23 -14.82 -23.11
N ALA A 233 -13.71 -15.67 -22.21
CA ALA A 233 -13.73 -17.12 -22.46
C ALA A 233 -14.98 -17.82 -21.95
N VAL A 234 -15.74 -17.18 -21.02
CA VAL A 234 -16.87 -17.84 -20.34
C VAL A 234 -18.21 -17.14 -20.58
N PHE A 235 -18.20 -15.80 -20.73
CA PHE A 235 -19.43 -15.01 -20.74
C PHE A 235 -19.68 -14.24 -22.05
N GLU A 236 -18.65 -14.03 -22.90
CA GLU A 236 -18.76 -13.45 -24.23
C GLU A 236 -18.72 -14.57 -25.28
N ASP A 237 -19.88 -15.04 -25.75
CA ASP A 237 -20.06 -15.88 -26.93
C ASP A 237 -20.62 -15.09 -28.10
#